data_a2d12f7bbd1583c487718f0e41abe2fd
#
_entry.id   a2d12f7bbd1583c487718f0e41abe2fd
#
_cell.length_a   1.000
_cell.length_b   1.000
_cell.length_c   1.000
_cell.angle_alpha   90.00
_cell.angle_beta   90.00
_cell.angle_gamma   90.00
#
_symmetry.space_group_name_H-M   'P 1'
#
loop_
_entity.id
_entity.type
_entity.pdbx_description
1 polymer ?
#
loop_
_entity_poly.entity_id
_entity_poly.type
_entity_poly.pdbx_seq_one_letter_code
_entity_poly.pdbx_strand_id
1 'polypeptide(L)'
;MDTLAALLPNLSASVQMVVFVSFMVAFAIKAPMVPVHTWLPDTAAVARPGTSVLLVGVLDKIGTFGMITMCLQLTPGASASAKWAMCVLAVISILWGGLSANGQNDIMRLVSYTSVSHFGFMVLGIF
;
A
#
# COMPACT_ATOMS: atom_id res chain seq x y z
N MET A 1 -14.89 -1.35 -16.52
CA MET A 1 -14.91 -0.96 -15.09
C MET A 1 -16.33 -0.71 -14.59
N ASP A 2 -17.13 0.08 -15.30
CA ASP A 2 -18.49 0.44 -14.86
C ASP A 2 -19.43 -0.76 -14.71
N THR A 3 -19.35 -1.75 -15.61
CA THR A 3 -20.12 -2.99 -15.53
C THR A 3 -19.75 -3.85 -14.33
N LEU A 4 -18.47 -3.92 -13.99
CA LEU A 4 -17.97 -4.63 -12.80
C LEU A 4 -18.39 -3.90 -11.52
N ALA A 5 -18.30 -2.60 -11.49
CA ALA A 5 -18.73 -1.79 -10.36
C ALA A 5 -20.26 -1.91 -10.11
N ALA A 6 -21.05 -2.17 -11.15
CA ALA A 6 -22.49 -2.43 -11.04
C ALA A 6 -22.83 -3.85 -10.56
N LEU A 7 -21.99 -4.85 -10.88
CA LEU A 7 -22.22 -6.27 -10.55
C LEU A 7 -21.71 -6.65 -9.16
N LEU A 8 -20.58 -6.10 -8.72
CA LEU A 8 -19.95 -6.46 -7.45
C LEU A 8 -20.82 -6.17 -6.21
N PRO A 9 -21.59 -5.07 -6.12
CA PRO A 9 -22.49 -4.84 -4.99
C PRO A 9 -23.60 -5.90 -4.84
N ASN A 10 -23.90 -6.63 -5.90
CA ASN A 10 -24.92 -7.71 -5.90
C ASN A 10 -24.38 -9.05 -5.41
N LEU A 11 -23.06 -9.16 -5.19
CA LEU A 11 -22.43 -10.35 -4.64
C LEU A 11 -22.59 -10.40 -3.11
N SER A 12 -22.50 -11.61 -2.55
CA SER A 12 -22.54 -11.78 -1.09
C SER A 12 -21.39 -11.00 -0.42
N ALA A 13 -21.64 -10.49 0.78
CA ALA A 13 -20.64 -9.73 1.56
C ALA A 13 -19.33 -10.52 1.75
N SER A 14 -19.41 -11.82 1.91
CA SER A 14 -18.24 -12.70 2.03
C SER A 14 -17.37 -12.70 0.79
N VAL A 15 -17.98 -12.77 -0.40
CA VAL A 15 -17.22 -12.73 -1.68
C VAL A 15 -16.58 -11.38 -1.90
N GLN A 16 -17.29 -10.29 -1.61
CA GLN A 16 -16.72 -8.93 -1.67
C GLN A 16 -15.53 -8.77 -0.74
N MET A 17 -15.61 -9.30 0.47
CA MET A 17 -14.51 -9.25 1.43
C MET A 17 -13.29 -10.06 0.96
N VAL A 18 -13.48 -11.25 0.40
CA VAL A 18 -12.39 -12.06 -0.16
C VAL A 18 -11.71 -11.33 -1.32
N VAL A 19 -12.46 -10.75 -2.22
CA VAL A 19 -11.93 -9.96 -3.34
C VAL A 19 -11.15 -8.74 -2.84
N PHE A 20 -11.73 -8.00 -1.89
CA PHE A 20 -11.08 -6.85 -1.28
C PHE A 20 -9.73 -7.21 -0.63
N VAL A 21 -9.72 -8.25 0.21
CA VAL A 21 -8.50 -8.69 0.91
C VAL A 21 -7.44 -9.15 -0.08
N SER A 22 -7.83 -9.88 -1.13
CA SER A 22 -6.88 -10.36 -2.14
C SER A 22 -6.21 -9.19 -2.88
N PHE A 23 -6.98 -8.22 -3.34
CA PHE A 23 -6.43 -7.03 -3.98
C PHE A 23 -5.63 -6.18 -2.99
N MET A 24 -6.11 -6.04 -1.77
CA MET A 24 -5.45 -5.23 -0.75
C MET A 24 -4.07 -5.78 -0.37
N VAL A 25 -3.93 -7.11 -0.22
CA VAL A 25 -2.64 -7.76 0.02
C VAL A 25 -1.69 -7.53 -1.15
N ALA A 26 -2.16 -7.70 -2.39
CA ALA A 26 -1.33 -7.49 -3.57
C ALA A 26 -0.83 -6.04 -3.66
N PHE A 27 -1.70 -5.07 -3.42
CA PHE A 27 -1.33 -3.65 -3.47
C PHE A 27 -0.51 -3.20 -2.27
N ALA A 28 -0.73 -3.76 -1.08
CA ALA A 28 0.07 -3.49 0.11
C ALA A 28 1.52 -4.00 -0.02
N ILE A 29 1.73 -5.08 -0.76
CA ILE A 29 3.08 -5.55 -1.10
C ILE A 29 3.73 -4.57 -2.08
N LYS A 30 3.00 -4.10 -3.08
CA LYS A 30 3.49 -3.22 -4.13
C LYS A 30 3.75 -1.80 -3.60
N ALA A 31 2.79 -1.22 -2.89
CA ALA A 31 2.96 0.00 -2.12
C ALA A 31 3.42 -0.42 -0.71
N PRO A 32 4.71 -0.28 -0.39
CA PRO A 32 5.31 -0.96 0.76
C PRO A 32 4.67 -0.49 2.07
N MET A 33 3.76 -1.31 2.57
CA MET A 33 3.10 -1.11 3.87
C MET A 33 3.61 -2.12 4.90
N VAL A 34 3.69 -1.72 6.15
CA VAL A 34 3.99 -2.66 7.23
C VAL A 34 2.83 -3.69 7.33
N PRO A 35 3.09 -4.99 7.44
CA PRO A 35 4.37 -5.68 7.64
C PRO A 35 5.10 -6.12 6.36
N VAL A 36 4.58 -5.86 5.18
CA VAL A 36 5.12 -6.37 3.89
C VAL A 36 6.06 -5.39 3.18
N HIS A 37 6.70 -4.51 3.91
CA HIS A 37 7.54 -3.42 3.40
C HIS A 37 9.04 -3.77 3.27
N THR A 38 9.49 -4.87 3.84
CA THR A 38 10.92 -5.18 4.02
C THR A 38 11.70 -5.34 2.72
N TRP A 39 11.03 -5.71 1.66
CA TRP A 39 11.66 -5.90 0.34
C TRP A 39 12.20 -4.60 -0.26
N LEU A 40 11.57 -3.44 0.01
CA LEU A 40 11.94 -2.16 -0.61
C LEU A 40 13.29 -1.63 -0.13
N PRO A 41 13.58 -1.53 1.19
CA PRO A 41 14.88 -1.09 1.67
C PRO A 41 16.03 -2.00 1.25
N ASP A 42 15.80 -3.31 1.24
CA ASP A 42 16.82 -4.27 0.85
C ASP A 42 17.12 -4.21 -0.65
N THR A 43 16.10 -4.09 -1.48
CA THR A 43 16.25 -3.91 -2.93
C THR A 43 16.94 -2.59 -3.26
N ALA A 44 16.54 -1.49 -2.62
CA ALA A 44 17.10 -0.17 -2.87
C ALA A 44 18.58 -0.07 -2.46
N ALA A 45 19.02 -0.81 -1.44
CA ALA A 45 20.39 -0.84 -1.01
C ALA A 45 21.34 -1.45 -2.05
N VAL A 46 20.83 -2.38 -2.87
CA VAL A 46 21.63 -3.12 -3.88
C VAL A 46 21.41 -2.58 -5.30
N ALA A 47 20.24 -2.00 -5.57
CA ALA A 47 19.89 -1.48 -6.89
C ALA A 47 20.68 -0.22 -7.26
N ARG A 48 20.90 -0.03 -8.56
CA ARG A 48 21.46 1.22 -9.06
C ARG A 48 20.49 2.39 -8.78
N PRO A 49 20.98 3.61 -8.53
CA PRO A 49 20.12 4.76 -8.18
C PRO A 49 18.99 5.02 -9.18
N GLY A 50 19.26 4.93 -10.49
CA GLY A 50 18.24 5.09 -11.54
C GLY A 50 17.12 4.04 -11.46
N THR A 51 17.45 2.79 -11.16
CA THR A 51 16.48 1.71 -10.96
C THR A 51 15.64 1.96 -9.72
N SER A 52 16.25 2.41 -8.63
CA SER A 52 15.53 2.75 -7.40
C SER A 52 14.56 3.91 -7.61
N VAL A 53 14.93 4.92 -8.39
CA VAL A 53 14.03 6.05 -8.72
C VAL A 53 12.80 5.56 -9.48
N LEU A 54 12.95 4.67 -10.48
CA LEU A 54 11.83 4.09 -11.21
C LEU A 54 10.95 3.23 -10.29
N LEU A 55 11.58 2.46 -9.42
CA LEU A 55 10.86 1.59 -8.48
C LEU A 55 9.97 2.40 -7.53
N VAL A 56 10.54 3.39 -6.85
CA VAL A 56 9.82 4.21 -5.87
C VAL A 56 8.92 5.25 -6.56
N GLY A 57 9.36 5.83 -7.67
CA GLY A 57 8.63 6.89 -8.35
C GLY A 57 7.41 6.43 -9.14
N VAL A 58 7.46 5.24 -9.73
CA VAL A 58 6.43 4.74 -10.65
C VAL A 58 5.77 3.47 -10.13
N LEU A 59 6.55 2.41 -9.90
CA LEU A 59 5.97 1.10 -9.61
C LEU A 59 5.22 1.06 -8.28
N ASP A 60 5.73 1.69 -7.25
CA ASP A 60 5.09 1.71 -5.94
C ASP A 60 3.77 2.49 -5.96
N LYS A 61 3.69 3.56 -6.76
CA LYS A 61 2.47 4.37 -6.89
C LYS A 61 1.34 3.67 -7.62
N ILE A 62 1.65 2.67 -8.44
CA ILE A 62 0.62 1.79 -9.03
C ILE A 62 -0.16 1.06 -7.95
N GLY A 63 0.47 0.69 -6.83
CA GLY A 63 -0.20 0.09 -5.69
C GLY A 63 -1.27 1.00 -5.08
N THR A 64 -0.93 2.27 -4.83
CA THR A 64 -1.91 3.24 -4.30
C THR A 64 -3.02 3.56 -5.29
N PHE A 65 -2.69 3.67 -6.58
CA PHE A 65 -3.69 3.82 -7.63
C PHE A 65 -4.64 2.62 -7.68
N GLY A 66 -4.10 1.40 -7.57
CA GLY A 66 -4.90 0.17 -7.51
C GLY A 66 -5.82 0.11 -6.28
N MET A 67 -5.36 0.59 -5.12
CA MET A 67 -6.20 0.69 -3.92
C MET A 67 -7.41 1.61 -4.15
N ILE A 68 -7.21 2.75 -4.79
CA ILE A 68 -8.30 3.69 -5.10
C ILE A 68 -9.27 3.08 -6.11
N THR A 69 -8.76 2.53 -7.21
CA THR A 69 -9.61 2.06 -8.32
C THR A 69 -10.25 0.70 -8.04
N MET A 70 -9.52 -0.24 -7.48
CA MET A 70 -9.99 -1.60 -7.27
C MET A 70 -10.64 -1.80 -5.90
N CYS A 71 -10.01 -1.30 -4.84
CA CYS A 71 -10.55 -1.52 -3.50
C CYS A 71 -11.73 -0.60 -3.17
N LEU A 72 -11.62 0.71 -3.43
CA LEU A 72 -12.69 1.65 -3.09
C LEU A 72 -13.85 1.60 -4.08
N GLN A 73 -13.57 1.57 -5.37
CA GLN A 73 -14.63 1.67 -6.39
C GLN A 73 -15.35 0.35 -6.63
N LEU A 74 -14.62 -0.78 -6.65
CA LEU A 74 -15.23 -2.08 -6.91
C LEU A 74 -15.82 -2.74 -5.66
N THR A 75 -15.25 -2.50 -4.49
CA THR A 75 -15.69 -3.14 -3.23
C THR A 75 -15.95 -2.11 -2.13
N PRO A 76 -16.90 -1.19 -2.32
CA PRO A 76 -17.16 -0.12 -1.33
C PRO A 76 -17.63 -0.64 0.02
N GLY A 77 -18.44 -1.69 0.06
CA GLY A 77 -18.94 -2.30 1.30
C GLY A 77 -17.81 -2.95 2.12
N ALA A 78 -16.93 -3.71 1.46
CA ALA A 78 -15.78 -4.32 2.11
C ALA A 78 -14.76 -3.27 2.58
N SER A 79 -14.54 -2.23 1.78
CA SER A 79 -13.67 -1.10 2.15
C SER A 79 -14.18 -0.37 3.39
N ALA A 80 -15.48 -0.14 3.49
CA ALA A 80 -16.08 0.49 4.66
C ALA A 80 -15.89 -0.35 5.94
N SER A 81 -16.04 -1.67 5.83
CA SER A 81 -15.83 -2.60 6.95
C SER A 81 -14.35 -2.68 7.37
N ALA A 82 -13.43 -2.63 6.43
CA ALA A 82 -11.99 -2.73 6.67
C ALA A 82 -11.34 -1.38 7.01
N LYS A 83 -12.06 -0.27 6.92
CA LYS A 83 -11.54 1.09 7.11
C LYS A 83 -10.68 1.24 8.36
N TRP A 84 -11.19 0.83 9.51
CA TRP A 84 -10.46 0.96 10.77
C TRP A 84 -9.18 0.15 10.82
N ALA A 85 -9.21 -1.08 10.32
CA ALA A 85 -8.01 -1.92 10.24
C ALA A 85 -6.95 -1.29 9.33
N MET A 86 -7.37 -0.74 8.19
CA MET A 86 -6.47 -0.07 7.25
C MET A 86 -5.87 1.21 7.83
N CYS A 87 -6.67 2.01 8.54
CA CYS A 87 -6.17 3.21 9.23
C CYS A 87 -5.13 2.86 10.31
N VAL A 88 -5.36 1.81 11.10
CA VAL A 88 -4.41 1.35 12.12
C VAL A 88 -3.10 0.89 11.46
N LEU A 89 -3.17 0.08 10.41
CA LEU A 89 -1.99 -0.36 9.67
C LEU A 89 -1.23 0.82 9.04
N ALA A 90 -1.95 1.80 8.52
CA ALA A 90 -1.35 3.02 7.97
C ALA A 90 -0.58 3.81 9.04
N VAL A 91 -1.16 4.00 10.22
CA VAL A 91 -0.49 4.68 11.34
C VAL A 91 0.75 3.90 11.80
N ILE A 92 0.66 2.58 11.92
CA ILE A 92 1.81 1.73 12.25
C ILE A 92 2.91 1.88 11.18
N SER A 93 2.55 1.91 9.91
CA SER A 93 3.48 2.10 8.80
C SER A 93 4.18 3.46 8.85
N ILE A 94 3.46 4.53 9.20
CA ILE A 94 4.02 5.87 9.36
C ILE A 94 5.08 5.88 10.48
N LEU A 95 4.72 5.38 11.65
CA LEU A 95 5.59 5.39 12.82
C LEU A 95 6.80 4.48 12.62
N TRP A 96 6.58 3.26 12.15
CA TRP A 96 7.64 2.30 11.90
C TRP A 96 8.61 2.77 10.83
N GLY A 97 8.10 3.26 9.70
CA GLY A 97 8.93 3.80 8.62
C GLY A 97 9.78 4.99 9.08
N GLY A 98 9.18 5.93 9.83
CA GLY A 98 9.89 7.09 10.36
C GLY A 98 10.97 6.71 11.39
N LEU A 99 10.66 5.82 12.32
CA LEU A 99 11.64 5.36 13.33
C LEU A 99 12.77 4.55 12.68
N SER A 100 12.44 3.67 11.77
CA SER A 100 13.44 2.85 11.06
C SER A 100 14.36 3.69 10.19
N ALA A 101 13.86 4.76 9.59
CA ALA A 101 14.67 5.69 8.80
C ALA A 101 15.77 6.34 9.64
N ASN A 102 15.47 6.76 10.87
CA ASN A 102 16.42 7.38 11.77
C ASN A 102 17.58 6.47 12.19
N GLY A 103 17.38 5.17 12.17
CA GLY A 103 18.40 4.17 12.52
C GLY A 103 19.28 3.72 11.35
N GLN A 104 19.12 4.27 10.15
CA GLN A 104 19.87 3.83 8.98
C GLN A 104 21.18 4.61 8.77
N ASN A 105 22.25 3.88 8.45
CA ASN A 105 23.53 4.46 8.06
C ASN A 105 23.69 4.57 6.53
N ASP A 106 22.84 3.89 5.77
CA ASP A 106 22.83 3.89 4.30
C ASP A 106 21.74 4.86 3.81
N ILE A 107 22.14 5.83 2.97
CA ILE A 107 21.25 6.84 2.39
C ILE A 107 20.09 6.20 1.59
N MET A 108 20.38 5.16 0.82
CA MET A 108 19.35 4.49 0.02
C MET A 108 18.30 3.77 0.88
N ARG A 109 18.74 3.15 1.97
CA ARG A 109 17.83 2.55 2.96
C ARG A 109 17.03 3.61 3.70
N LEU A 110 17.66 4.72 4.09
CA LEU A 110 16.97 5.84 4.74
C LEU A 110 15.84 6.38 3.85
N VAL A 111 16.12 6.67 2.59
CA VAL A 111 15.12 7.14 1.62
C VAL A 111 14.00 6.12 1.42
N SER A 112 14.32 4.84 1.41
CA SER A 112 13.31 3.77 1.27
C SER A 112 12.39 3.68 2.47
N TYR A 113 12.90 3.79 3.70
CA TYR A 113 12.07 3.81 4.90
C TYR A 113 11.21 5.08 5.01
N THR A 114 11.71 6.23 4.57
CA THR A 114 10.87 7.44 4.47
C THR A 114 9.75 7.26 3.45
N SER A 115 10.00 6.55 2.35
CA SER A 115 8.95 6.20 1.38
C SER A 115 7.88 5.30 2.01
N VAL A 116 8.24 4.31 2.82
CA VAL A 116 7.29 3.47 3.56
C VAL A 116 6.39 4.34 4.45
N SER A 117 6.96 5.32 5.16
CA SER A 117 6.20 6.26 5.97
C SER A 117 5.23 7.09 5.12
N HIS A 118 5.67 7.62 3.99
CA HIS A 118 4.82 8.38 3.07
C HIS A 118 3.68 7.55 2.49
N PHE A 119 3.90 6.29 2.16
CA PHE A 119 2.82 5.40 1.73
C PHE A 119 1.79 5.17 2.82
N GLY A 120 2.20 5.11 4.09
CA GLY A 120 1.30 5.11 5.22
C GLY A 120 0.36 6.31 5.23
N PHE A 121 0.87 7.52 4.98
CA PHE A 121 0.04 8.72 4.85
C PHE A 121 -0.92 8.65 3.66
N MET A 122 -0.47 8.13 2.52
CA MET A 122 -1.35 7.96 1.36
C MET A 122 -2.50 7.00 1.67
N VAL A 123 -2.22 5.87 2.30
CA VAL A 123 -3.24 4.88 2.68
C VAL A 123 -4.21 5.49 3.70
N LEU A 124 -3.72 6.24 4.66
CA LEU A 124 -4.57 6.94 5.64
C LEU A 124 -5.51 7.95 4.96
N GLY A 125 -5.04 8.63 3.92
CA GLY A 125 -5.86 9.55 3.13
C GLY A 125 -6.86 8.86 2.20
N ILE A 126 -6.60 7.62 1.78
CA ILE A 126 -7.49 6.81 0.93
C ILE A 126 -8.68 6.28 1.75
N PHE A 127 -8.47 5.82 2.96
CA PHE A 127 -9.46 5.22 3.85
C PHE A 127 -9.88 6.20 4.97
#